data_bd30ce5dfb7414a987018301363a2877
#
_entry.id   bd30ce5dfb7414a987018301363a2877
#
_cell.length_a   1.000
_cell.length_b   1.000
_cell.length_c   1.000
_cell.angle_alpha   90.00
_cell.angle_beta   90.00
_cell.angle_gamma   90.00
#
_symmetry.space_group_name_H-M   'P 1'
#
loop_
_entity.id
_entity.type
_entity.pdbx_description
1 polymer ?
#
loop_
_entity_poly.entity_id
_entity_poly.type
_entity_poly.pdbx_seq_one_letter_code
_entity_poly.pdbx_strand_id
1 'polypeptide(L)'
;MADLIQSADSLSILREIDKRAAEIDKVQDVLLEFNISGEESKTGLSPDDMKMAIDEAKSLSHVRVLGLMCMAPNYEDVEMTRPVFRKAHEMWEDMKKQFPEGQISILSMGMTHDFEQAIEEGATMVRIGTAIFGSRVYH
;
A
#
# COMPACT_ATOMS: atom_id res chain seq x y z
N MET A 1 -5.40 4.61 17.42
CA MET A 1 -5.28 4.29 16.01
C MET A 1 -3.83 4.27 15.59
N ALA A 2 -3.50 3.49 14.58
CA ALA A 2 -2.12 3.42 14.09
C ALA A 2 -1.71 4.73 13.43
N ASP A 3 -0.41 4.98 13.39
CA ASP A 3 0.11 6.15 12.66
C ASP A 3 -0.06 5.98 11.15
N LEU A 4 0.09 4.75 10.67
CA LEU A 4 -0.07 4.44 9.25
C LEU A 4 -0.67 3.05 9.12
N ILE A 5 -1.77 2.95 8.36
CA ILE A 5 -2.38 1.66 8.06
C ILE A 5 -1.98 1.27 6.65
N GLN A 6 -1.24 0.17 6.51
CA GLN A 6 -0.70 -0.26 5.22
C GLN A 6 -1.59 -1.24 4.46
N SER A 7 -2.65 -1.71 5.07
CA SER A 7 -3.45 -2.79 4.49
C SER A 7 -4.90 -2.39 4.19
N ALA A 8 -5.10 -1.19 3.65
CA ALA A 8 -6.42 -0.79 3.21
C ALA A 8 -6.70 -1.48 1.87
N ASP A 9 -7.32 -2.65 1.95
CA ASP A 9 -7.43 -3.57 0.82
C ASP A 9 -8.85 -3.75 0.31
N SER A 10 -9.79 -2.92 0.75
CA SER A 10 -11.15 -2.96 0.25
C SER A 10 -11.86 -1.64 0.54
N LEU A 11 -12.96 -1.40 -0.17
CA LEU A 11 -13.76 -0.19 0.07
C LEU A 11 -14.39 -0.21 1.45
N SER A 12 -14.81 -1.39 1.91
CA SER A 12 -15.42 -1.48 3.24
C SER A 12 -14.42 -1.18 4.35
N ILE A 13 -13.17 -1.59 4.19
CA ILE A 13 -12.11 -1.27 5.15
C ILE A 13 -11.86 0.23 5.17
N LEU A 14 -11.81 0.88 4.00
CA LEU A 14 -11.63 2.33 3.94
C LEU A 14 -12.75 3.05 4.69
N ARG A 15 -13.99 2.62 4.50
CA ARG A 15 -15.14 3.23 5.17
C ARG A 15 -15.09 3.02 6.68
N GLU A 16 -14.66 1.82 7.10
CA GLU A 16 -14.53 1.52 8.52
C GLU A 16 -13.45 2.38 9.16
N ILE A 17 -12.31 2.54 8.48
CA ILE A 17 -11.22 3.40 8.97
C ILE A 17 -11.71 4.84 9.11
N ASP A 18 -12.43 5.34 8.11
CA ASP A 18 -12.97 6.69 8.13
C ASP A 18 -13.90 6.88 9.33
N LYS A 19 -14.79 5.92 9.55
CA LYS A 19 -15.75 5.99 10.64
C LYS A 19 -15.04 6.04 12.00
N ARG A 20 -14.04 5.17 12.19
CA ARG A 20 -13.33 5.12 13.46
C ARG A 20 -12.49 6.35 13.68
N ALA A 21 -11.86 6.86 12.62
CA ALA A 21 -11.07 8.09 12.73
C ALA A 21 -11.97 9.28 13.07
N ALA A 22 -13.15 9.32 12.47
CA ALA A 22 -14.12 10.39 12.77
C ALA A 22 -14.54 10.38 14.23
N GLU A 23 -14.68 9.19 14.83
CA GLU A 23 -15.08 9.06 16.24
C GLU A 23 -14.09 9.72 17.19
N ILE A 24 -12.82 9.78 16.81
CA ILE A 24 -11.78 10.40 17.62
C ILE A 24 -11.26 11.69 17.03
N ASP A 25 -11.99 12.24 16.07
CA ASP A 25 -11.70 13.51 15.40
C ASP A 25 -10.27 13.53 14.85
N LYS A 26 -9.92 12.52 14.06
CA LYS A 26 -8.57 12.34 13.52
C LYS A 26 -8.66 12.03 12.03
N VAL A 27 -7.60 12.35 11.29
CA VAL A 27 -7.43 11.90 9.90
C VAL A 27 -6.40 10.79 9.93
N GLN A 28 -6.77 9.62 9.43
CA GLN A 28 -5.90 8.44 9.44
C GLN A 28 -5.17 8.31 8.11
N ASP A 29 -3.85 8.20 8.19
CA ASP A 29 -3.02 7.95 7.03
C ASP A 29 -3.07 6.48 6.65
N VAL A 30 -3.24 6.20 5.36
CA VAL A 30 -3.36 4.83 4.85
C VAL A 30 -2.54 4.65 3.59
N LEU A 31 -2.18 3.39 3.31
CA LEU A 31 -1.70 2.96 2.01
C LEU A 31 -2.76 2.03 1.43
N LEU A 32 -3.04 2.18 0.15
CA LEU A 32 -3.94 1.25 -0.53
C LEU A 32 -3.14 0.00 -0.88
N GLU A 33 -3.65 -1.15 -0.47
CA GLU A 33 -2.99 -2.43 -0.75
C GLU A 33 -3.57 -3.05 -2.00
N PHE A 34 -2.68 -3.43 -2.94
CA PHE A 34 -3.08 -4.04 -4.21
C PHE A 34 -2.50 -5.44 -4.35
N ASN A 35 -3.29 -6.34 -4.91
CA ASN A 35 -2.84 -7.67 -5.29
C ASN A 35 -2.44 -7.61 -6.77
N ILE A 36 -1.17 -7.33 -7.02
CA ILE A 36 -0.68 -7.05 -8.36
C ILE A 36 -0.35 -8.33 -9.13
N SER A 37 0.13 -9.34 -8.42
CA SER A 37 0.55 -10.59 -9.07
C SER A 37 -0.62 -11.40 -9.63
N GLY A 38 -1.83 -11.16 -9.15
CA GLY A 38 -2.98 -11.96 -9.54
C GLY A 38 -3.04 -13.32 -8.87
N GLU A 39 -2.13 -13.59 -7.93
CA GLU A 39 -2.16 -14.83 -7.17
C GLU A 39 -3.43 -14.87 -6.32
N GLU A 40 -3.83 -16.06 -5.93
CA GLU A 40 -5.00 -16.22 -5.09
C GLU A 40 -4.73 -15.80 -3.64
N SER A 41 -3.93 -14.81 -3.47
CA SER A 41 -3.84 -14.12 -2.21
C SER A 41 -5.23 -13.60 -1.88
N LYS A 42 -5.64 -13.71 -0.66
CA LYS A 42 -6.99 -13.30 -0.27
C LYS A 42 -7.06 -11.83 0.06
N THR A 43 -5.97 -11.11 -0.10
CA THR A 43 -5.91 -9.70 0.27
C THR A 43 -5.47 -8.86 -0.90
N GLY A 44 -5.86 -7.61 -0.85
CA GLY A 44 -5.46 -6.64 -1.85
C GLY A 44 -6.54 -6.34 -2.86
N LEU A 45 -6.60 -5.07 -3.22
CA LEU A 45 -7.48 -4.61 -4.30
C LEU A 45 -6.91 -5.09 -5.63
N SER A 46 -7.78 -5.35 -6.60
CA SER A 46 -7.34 -5.60 -7.96
C SER A 46 -6.80 -4.30 -8.56
N PRO A 47 -5.74 -4.35 -9.37
CA PRO A 47 -5.28 -3.15 -10.07
C PRO A 47 -6.38 -2.46 -10.87
N ASP A 48 -7.33 -3.22 -11.41
CA ASP A 48 -8.44 -2.66 -12.18
C ASP A 48 -9.37 -1.82 -11.31
N ASP A 49 -9.35 -2.00 -10.01
CA ASP A 49 -10.19 -1.26 -9.08
C ASP A 49 -9.50 -0.01 -8.53
N MET A 50 -8.33 0.33 -9.03
CA MET A 50 -7.57 1.46 -8.49
C MET A 50 -8.36 2.76 -8.55
N LYS A 51 -8.99 3.06 -9.68
CA LYS A 51 -9.75 4.30 -9.82
C LYS A 51 -10.92 4.34 -8.83
N MET A 52 -11.62 3.23 -8.69
CA MET A 52 -12.74 3.16 -7.75
C MET A 52 -12.27 3.38 -6.31
N ALA A 53 -11.13 2.75 -5.93
CA ALA A 53 -10.59 2.91 -4.59
C ALA A 53 -10.14 4.35 -4.33
N ILE A 54 -9.51 4.98 -5.31
CA ILE A 54 -9.10 6.38 -5.19
C ILE A 54 -10.31 7.28 -5.03
N ASP A 55 -11.34 7.09 -5.85
CA ASP A 55 -12.55 7.90 -5.78
C ASP A 55 -13.23 7.74 -4.42
N GLU A 56 -13.30 6.51 -3.92
CA GLU A 56 -13.87 6.26 -2.60
C GLU A 56 -13.06 6.98 -1.52
N ALA A 57 -11.74 6.83 -1.55
CA ALA A 57 -10.88 7.45 -0.54
C ALA A 57 -11.01 8.97 -0.54
N LYS A 58 -11.14 9.57 -1.72
CA LYS A 58 -11.30 11.02 -1.82
C LYS A 58 -12.63 11.50 -1.23
N SER A 59 -13.63 10.65 -1.19
CA SER A 59 -14.92 11.00 -0.62
C SER A 59 -14.94 10.91 0.91
N LEU A 60 -13.91 10.33 1.51
CA LEU A 60 -13.85 10.10 2.95
C LEU A 60 -13.00 11.20 3.59
N SER A 61 -13.60 11.94 4.53
CA SER A 61 -12.93 13.12 5.11
C SER A 61 -11.89 12.78 6.18
N HIS A 62 -11.91 11.56 6.70
CA HIS A 62 -11.02 11.17 7.79
C HIS A 62 -10.00 10.11 7.38
N VAL A 63 -9.78 9.98 6.07
CA VAL A 63 -8.76 9.08 5.50
C VAL A 63 -7.88 9.89 4.57
N ARG A 64 -6.57 9.73 4.71
CA ARG A 64 -5.61 10.36 3.81
C ARG A 64 -4.72 9.27 3.20
N VAL A 65 -4.77 9.14 1.88
CA VAL A 65 -3.95 8.15 1.18
C VAL A 65 -2.55 8.72 0.96
N LEU A 66 -1.53 8.00 1.42
CA LEU A 66 -0.13 8.41 1.26
C LEU A 66 0.60 7.57 0.23
N GLY A 67 0.02 6.49 -0.26
CA GLY A 67 0.70 5.68 -1.25
C GLY A 67 0.08 4.32 -1.44
N LEU A 68 0.92 3.42 -1.91
CA LEU A 68 0.54 2.08 -2.32
C LEU A 68 1.37 1.05 -1.57
N MET A 69 0.75 -0.08 -1.26
CA MET A 69 1.42 -1.22 -0.65
C MET A 69 1.12 -2.46 -1.47
N CYS A 70 2.13 -3.29 -1.67
CA CYS A 70 1.93 -4.61 -2.26
C CYS A 70 2.93 -5.60 -1.71
N MET A 71 2.60 -6.89 -1.88
CA MET A 71 3.51 -7.96 -1.55
C MET A 71 3.62 -8.87 -2.78
N ALA A 72 4.85 -9.29 -3.09
CA ALA A 72 5.06 -10.27 -4.14
C ALA A 72 4.92 -11.67 -3.53
N PRO A 73 4.49 -12.65 -4.32
CA PRO A 73 4.53 -14.04 -3.85
C PRO A 73 5.95 -14.47 -3.50
N ASN A 74 6.05 -15.48 -2.66
CA ASN A 74 7.35 -16.03 -2.27
C ASN A 74 7.86 -16.96 -3.38
N TYR A 75 8.40 -16.39 -4.43
CA TYR A 75 8.92 -17.14 -5.55
C TYR A 75 10.20 -17.85 -5.19
N GLU A 76 10.40 -19.02 -5.78
CA GLU A 76 11.67 -19.74 -5.66
C GLU A 76 12.82 -18.91 -6.21
N ASP A 77 12.60 -18.31 -7.38
CA ASP A 77 13.56 -17.39 -7.97
C ASP A 77 13.12 -15.97 -7.60
N VAL A 78 13.90 -15.32 -6.74
CA VAL A 78 13.53 -13.99 -6.23
C VAL A 78 13.47 -12.95 -7.34
N GLU A 79 14.14 -13.16 -8.46
CA GLU A 79 14.06 -12.23 -9.59
C GLU A 79 12.67 -12.19 -10.19
N MET A 80 11.86 -13.20 -9.95
CA MET A 80 10.46 -13.20 -10.42
C MET A 80 9.60 -12.17 -9.71
N THR A 81 10.08 -11.60 -8.61
CA THR A 81 9.36 -10.52 -7.93
C THR A 81 9.46 -9.20 -8.69
N ARG A 82 10.47 -9.01 -9.54
CA ARG A 82 10.70 -7.73 -10.19
C ARG A 82 9.54 -7.25 -11.06
N PRO A 83 8.90 -8.11 -11.87
CA PRO A 83 7.74 -7.63 -12.64
C PRO A 83 6.61 -7.13 -11.75
N VAL A 84 6.40 -7.78 -10.60
CA VAL A 84 5.38 -7.35 -9.63
C VAL A 84 5.73 -5.96 -9.08
N PHE A 85 6.96 -5.79 -8.64
CA PHE A 85 7.40 -4.52 -8.07
C PHE A 85 7.42 -3.40 -9.12
N ARG A 86 7.80 -3.74 -10.34
CA ARG A 86 7.82 -2.76 -11.45
C ARG A 86 6.40 -2.29 -11.76
N LYS A 87 5.45 -3.20 -11.78
CA LYS A 87 4.04 -2.86 -11.99
C LYS A 87 3.54 -1.97 -10.85
N ALA A 88 3.90 -2.30 -9.61
CA ALA A 88 3.51 -1.51 -8.45
C ALA A 88 4.05 -0.08 -8.58
N HIS A 89 5.29 0.08 -9.01
CA HIS A 89 5.89 1.38 -9.20
C HIS A 89 5.14 2.19 -10.26
N GLU A 90 4.77 1.55 -11.37
CA GLU A 90 3.99 2.21 -12.41
C GLU A 90 2.64 2.68 -11.89
N MET A 91 1.96 1.84 -11.12
CA MET A 91 0.68 2.20 -10.52
C MET A 91 0.84 3.36 -9.55
N TRP A 92 1.91 3.37 -8.79
CA TRP A 92 2.21 4.42 -7.83
C TRP A 92 2.44 5.76 -8.54
N GLU A 93 3.17 5.74 -9.67
CA GLU A 93 3.36 6.96 -10.45
C GLU A 93 2.03 7.47 -11.01
N ASP A 94 1.15 6.57 -11.43
CA ASP A 94 -0.18 6.96 -11.89
C ASP A 94 -1.01 7.53 -10.74
N MET A 95 -0.88 6.93 -9.56
CA MET A 95 -1.60 7.40 -8.38
C MET A 95 -1.21 8.82 -8.00
N LYS A 96 0.07 9.17 -8.18
CA LYS A 96 0.55 10.52 -7.89
C LYS A 96 -0.21 11.58 -8.67
N LYS A 97 -0.65 11.25 -9.88
CA LYS A 97 -1.38 12.18 -10.73
C LYS A 97 -2.80 12.45 -10.27
N GLN A 98 -3.31 11.59 -9.37
CA GLN A 98 -4.69 11.67 -8.89
C GLN A 98 -4.82 12.44 -7.58
N PHE A 99 -3.71 12.81 -6.96
CA PHE A 99 -3.70 13.47 -5.65
C PHE A 99 -2.84 14.72 -5.71
N PRO A 100 -2.98 15.62 -4.73
CA PRO A 100 -2.14 16.81 -4.68
C PRO A 100 -0.65 16.45 -4.67
N GLU A 101 0.16 17.31 -5.27
CA GLU A 101 1.60 17.09 -5.36
C GLU A 101 2.20 16.84 -3.99
N GLY A 102 3.02 15.80 -3.89
CA GLY A 102 3.71 15.45 -2.66
C GLY A 102 2.92 14.58 -1.69
N GLN A 103 1.61 14.41 -1.91
CA GLN A 103 0.82 13.59 -1.00
C GLN A 103 1.16 12.11 -1.12
N ILE A 104 1.32 11.61 -2.33
CA ILE A 104 1.64 10.20 -2.57
C ILE A 104 3.16 10.07 -2.53
N SER A 105 3.67 9.66 -1.38
CA SER A 105 5.11 9.63 -1.11
C SER A 105 5.63 8.26 -0.71
N ILE A 106 4.75 7.29 -0.45
CA ILE A 106 5.15 5.99 0.06
C ILE A 106 4.79 4.89 -0.93
N LEU A 107 5.80 4.12 -1.34
CA LEU A 107 5.62 2.88 -2.07
C LEU A 107 6.19 1.78 -1.20
N SER A 108 5.30 1.07 -0.49
CA SER A 108 5.67 0.04 0.46
C SER A 108 5.62 -1.33 -0.22
N MET A 109 6.78 -1.91 -0.47
CA MET A 109 6.86 -3.24 -1.04
C MET A 109 8.21 -3.84 -0.67
N GLY A 110 8.26 -5.16 -0.59
CA GLY A 110 9.49 -5.85 -0.22
C GLY A 110 9.47 -6.33 1.22
N MET A 111 9.98 -7.52 1.41
CA MET A 111 10.11 -8.16 2.70
C MET A 111 11.52 -8.72 2.82
N THR A 112 11.80 -9.45 3.90
CA THR A 112 13.16 -9.92 4.19
C THR A 112 13.79 -10.67 3.02
N HIS A 113 13.01 -11.43 2.26
CA HIS A 113 13.58 -12.29 1.21
C HIS A 113 13.69 -11.61 -0.16
N ASP A 114 13.06 -10.43 -0.34
CA ASP A 114 13.07 -9.77 -1.65
C ASP A 114 13.23 -8.25 -1.57
N PHE A 115 13.70 -7.73 -0.43
CA PHE A 115 13.78 -6.28 -0.25
C PHE A 115 14.76 -5.61 -1.23
N GLU A 116 15.82 -6.31 -1.62
CA GLU A 116 16.80 -5.73 -2.54
C GLU A 116 16.16 -5.47 -3.90
N GLN A 117 15.39 -6.44 -4.39
CA GLN A 117 14.69 -6.28 -5.65
C GLN A 117 13.65 -5.15 -5.56
N ALA A 118 12.96 -5.06 -4.42
CA ALA A 118 11.97 -4.01 -4.22
C ALA A 118 12.61 -2.62 -4.25
N ILE A 119 13.73 -2.45 -3.56
CA ILE A 119 14.44 -1.17 -3.53
C ILE A 119 14.89 -0.79 -4.93
N GLU A 120 15.45 -1.75 -5.67
CA GLU A 120 15.92 -1.48 -7.03
C GLU A 120 14.78 -1.12 -7.98
N GLU A 121 13.58 -1.59 -7.71
CA GLU A 121 12.41 -1.25 -8.51
C GLU A 121 11.65 -0.03 -7.97
N GLY A 122 12.20 0.66 -6.98
CA GLY A 122 11.70 1.96 -6.58
C GLY A 122 10.96 2.04 -5.25
N ALA A 123 11.02 1.00 -4.43
CA ALA A 123 10.36 1.04 -3.12
C ALA A 123 10.91 2.17 -2.26
N THR A 124 10.03 2.85 -1.54
CA THR A 124 10.44 3.84 -0.54
C THR A 124 10.35 3.28 0.87
N MET A 125 9.69 2.15 1.04
CA MET A 125 9.55 1.50 2.34
C MET A 125 9.56 -0.01 2.12
N VAL A 126 10.33 -0.74 2.94
CA VAL A 126 10.38 -2.19 2.91
C VAL A 126 10.11 -2.72 4.32
N ARG A 127 9.68 -3.99 4.40
CA ARG A 127 9.33 -4.61 5.68
C ARG A 127 10.30 -5.75 5.97
N ILE A 128 11.48 -5.39 6.48
CA ILE A 128 12.50 -6.36 6.83
C ILE A 128 12.70 -6.39 8.34
N GLY A 129 13.20 -7.50 8.83
CA GLY A 129 13.45 -7.65 10.26
C GLY A 129 12.18 -7.54 11.06
N THR A 130 11.11 -8.14 10.60
CA THR A 130 9.78 -7.94 11.14
C THR A 130 9.67 -8.18 12.64
N ALA A 131 10.43 -9.14 13.17
CA ALA A 131 10.34 -9.43 14.59
C ALA A 131 10.90 -8.30 15.44
N ILE A 132 11.76 -7.45 14.88
CA ILE A 132 12.46 -6.41 15.64
C ILE A 132 12.01 -5.03 15.22
N PHE A 133 11.92 -4.79 13.93
CA PHE A 133 11.70 -3.44 13.39
C PHE A 133 10.29 -3.20 12.88
N GLY A 134 9.62 -4.25 12.44
CA GLY A 134 8.37 -4.12 11.73
C GLY A 134 7.33 -3.32 12.48
N SER A 135 7.17 -3.62 13.75
CA SER A 135 6.13 -2.97 14.55
C SER A 135 6.37 -1.46 14.68
N ARG A 136 7.61 -1.03 14.64
CA ARG A 136 7.91 0.39 14.75
C ARG A 136 7.93 1.11 13.42
N VAL A 137 8.27 0.39 12.38
CA VAL A 137 8.35 0.97 11.04
C VAL A 137 6.97 1.21 10.46
N TYR A 138 6.00 0.36 10.82
CA TYR A 138 4.71 0.32 10.17
C TYR A 138 3.59 0.97 10.96
N HIS A 139 3.88 1.49 12.11
CA HIS A 139 2.83 2.05 12.98
C HIS A 139 2.59 3.49 12.72
#